data_9f6839cb3514899e3da35539df9c06a7
#
_entry.id   9f6839cb3514899e3da35539df9c06a7
#
_cell.length_a   1.000
_cell.length_b   1.000
_cell.length_c   1.000
_cell.angle_alpha   90.00
_cell.angle_beta   90.00
_cell.angle_gamma   90.00
#
_symmetry.space_group_name_H-M   'P 1'
#
loop_
_entity.id
_entity.type
_entity.pdbx_description
1 polymer ?
#
loop_
_entity_poly.entity_id
_entity_poly.type
_entity_poly.pdbx_seq_one_letter_code
_entity_poly.pdbx_strand_id
1 'polypeptide(L)'
;MVLLGVPAAAQVAPHLPPLDRALPPRAESIYGQLATTTDAKVAMDVVTFMAPLWRLAGNPAFDRSQQLIFDRLAAAGLQPKYETFANSNGGWEHTTGTLRLGGPAGEILLSRETHRVALAINSYSTPSGGVTLPLIEVGAGTNAAAYEGKTVKGAIVLATGSIGQVFAQAVRSRGAAGVISSDLAQYTRPAETPDVLQWGAIPADDTLRSFGFKGTPRAAKRLRDELAKGAVNVHVEIDSTFHRGANRTLAVEIPGRVHPDERIVLAAHVQEPGANDNASGCGTLLAAALAMHDAIRRGVLPAPARTITFLWVDEIRGSEQWLKDHADLVKGVVAMLSLDMTGEDTTKTGGTFLIEKQPDPSAIWERPSDPHSEWGAGKVDPATVRGSFLNDLHLAVALRRARDTSWIVRTNPYEGGSDHTVFMRAGVPSLLNWHFTDRYYHTNLDTLDAVSAPEMQHVAIIVGTTALFLASADKTDAAAMTQLMETAREARLATERKNQASPEIIEAWNKWYDEAVASLSRFQK
;
A
#
# COMPACT_ATOMS: atom_id res chain seq x y z
N MET A 1 14.10 39.35 -26.42
CA MET A 1 13.83 38.79 -25.09
C MET A 1 12.42 38.20 -25.13
N VAL A 2 12.32 36.94 -25.51
CA VAL A 2 11.04 36.23 -25.64
C VAL A 2 10.90 35.38 -24.36
N LEU A 3 9.97 35.78 -23.52
CA LEU A 3 9.54 35.00 -22.36
C LEU A 3 8.76 33.77 -22.87
N LEU A 4 9.40 32.62 -22.90
CA LEU A 4 8.71 31.34 -23.03
C LEU A 4 7.99 31.05 -21.71
N GLY A 5 6.68 31.21 -21.72
CA GLY A 5 5.82 30.82 -20.61
C GLY A 5 5.92 29.32 -20.39
N VAL A 6 6.28 28.92 -19.17
CA VAL A 6 6.16 27.55 -18.67
C VAL A 6 4.68 27.20 -18.72
N PRO A 7 4.27 26.09 -19.37
CA PRO A 7 2.89 25.66 -19.29
C PRO A 7 2.58 25.31 -17.82
N ALA A 8 1.62 26.02 -17.23
CA ALA A 8 1.04 25.66 -15.96
C ALA A 8 0.58 24.20 -16.07
N ALA A 9 1.08 23.34 -15.18
CA ALA A 9 0.55 22.00 -15.04
C ALA A 9 -0.97 22.13 -14.92
N ALA A 10 -1.69 21.48 -15.82
CA ALA A 10 -3.13 21.47 -15.79
C ALA A 10 -3.54 20.90 -14.44
N GLN A 11 -4.05 21.75 -13.55
CA GLN A 11 -4.74 21.30 -12.36
C GLN A 11 -5.92 20.47 -12.85
N VAL A 12 -5.81 19.16 -12.76
CA VAL A 12 -6.93 18.25 -12.98
C VAL A 12 -7.98 18.65 -11.95
N ALA A 13 -9.07 19.24 -12.44
CA ALA A 13 -10.18 19.66 -11.57
C ALA A 13 -10.65 18.46 -10.73
N PRO A 14 -11.01 18.66 -9.47
CA PRO A 14 -11.51 17.57 -8.64
C PRO A 14 -12.77 16.98 -9.28
N HIS A 15 -12.68 15.74 -9.75
CA HIS A 15 -13.76 15.04 -10.45
C HIS A 15 -14.77 14.37 -9.52
N LEU A 16 -14.97 14.91 -8.34
CA LEU A 16 -16.08 14.46 -7.50
C LEU A 16 -17.30 15.34 -7.79
N PRO A 17 -18.45 14.75 -8.16
CA PRO A 17 -19.66 15.53 -8.27
C PRO A 17 -19.96 16.21 -6.92
N PRO A 18 -20.57 17.41 -6.92
CA PRO A 18 -21.03 18.04 -5.71
C PRO A 18 -22.05 17.11 -5.05
N LEU A 19 -21.62 16.38 -4.04
CA LEU A 19 -22.45 15.39 -3.36
C LEU A 19 -22.89 15.98 -2.04
N ASP A 20 -24.09 16.52 -2.06
CA ASP A 20 -24.88 16.73 -0.86
C ASP A 20 -25.48 15.39 -0.41
N ARG A 21 -24.59 14.42 -0.15
CA ARG A 21 -24.97 13.11 0.37
C ARG A 21 -25.02 13.23 1.89
N ALA A 22 -26.22 13.38 2.42
CA ALA A 22 -26.44 13.28 3.85
C ALA A 22 -26.05 11.86 4.31
N LEU A 23 -25.25 11.77 5.36
CA LEU A 23 -24.98 10.48 5.98
C LEU A 23 -26.24 9.91 6.64
N PRO A 24 -26.37 8.59 6.74
CA PRO A 24 -27.34 7.99 7.66
C PRO A 24 -27.18 8.60 9.06
N PRO A 25 -28.27 8.89 9.79
CA PRO A 25 -28.18 9.61 11.07
C PRO A 25 -27.24 8.98 12.10
N ARG A 26 -27.20 7.64 12.16
CA ARG A 26 -26.26 6.91 13.02
C ARG A 26 -24.81 7.13 12.58
N ALA A 27 -24.52 7.12 11.27
CA ALA A 27 -23.18 7.38 10.76
C ALA A 27 -22.73 8.82 11.08
N GLU A 28 -23.63 9.81 10.95
CA GLU A 28 -23.34 11.20 11.33
C GLU A 28 -23.03 11.33 12.84
N SER A 29 -23.78 10.65 13.70
CA SER A 29 -23.51 10.63 15.14
C SER A 29 -22.16 10.00 15.47
N ILE A 30 -21.82 8.85 14.86
CA ILE A 30 -20.52 8.20 15.04
C ILE A 30 -19.39 9.10 14.54
N TYR A 31 -19.55 9.68 13.35
CA TYR A 31 -18.58 10.61 12.78
C TYR A 31 -18.30 11.79 13.72
N GLY A 32 -19.36 12.43 14.25
CA GLY A 32 -19.21 13.56 15.17
C GLY A 32 -18.40 13.20 16.41
N GLN A 33 -18.54 12.02 16.97
CA GLN A 33 -17.76 11.56 18.12
C GLN A 33 -16.31 11.27 17.73
N LEU A 34 -16.10 10.48 16.68
CA LEU A 34 -14.73 10.10 16.27
C LEU A 34 -13.93 11.31 15.77
N ALA A 35 -14.57 12.28 15.11
CA ALA A 35 -13.91 13.50 14.65
C ALA A 35 -13.32 14.34 15.80
N THR A 36 -13.88 14.22 17.01
CA THR A 36 -13.42 14.97 18.20
C THR A 36 -12.47 14.17 19.09
N THR A 37 -12.46 12.84 18.98
CA THR A 37 -11.72 11.97 19.92
C THR A 37 -10.54 11.24 19.29
N THR A 38 -10.47 11.16 17.97
CA THR A 38 -9.35 10.49 17.29
C THR A 38 -8.09 11.37 17.39
N ASP A 39 -7.06 10.82 18.02
CA ASP A 39 -5.78 11.52 18.24
C ASP A 39 -4.76 11.12 17.17
N ALA A 40 -4.37 12.09 16.33
CA ALA A 40 -3.32 11.95 15.31
C ALA A 40 -1.97 11.48 15.88
N LYS A 41 -1.68 11.86 17.15
CA LYS A 41 -0.43 11.50 17.81
C LYS A 41 -0.27 9.99 17.96
N VAL A 42 -1.36 9.25 18.18
CA VAL A 42 -1.31 7.78 18.30
C VAL A 42 -0.71 7.16 17.05
N ALA A 43 -1.18 7.58 15.87
CA ALA A 43 -0.66 7.09 14.59
C ALA A 43 0.80 7.52 14.38
N MET A 44 1.12 8.79 14.65
CA MET A 44 2.46 9.31 14.44
C MET A 44 3.52 8.68 15.36
N ASP A 45 3.16 8.31 16.59
CA ASP A 45 4.05 7.59 17.52
C ASP A 45 4.41 6.19 16.94
N VAL A 46 3.47 5.51 16.28
CA VAL A 46 3.73 4.22 15.61
C VAL A 46 4.68 4.42 14.43
N VAL A 47 4.41 5.40 13.57
CA VAL A 47 5.28 5.70 12.43
C VAL A 47 6.69 6.05 12.90
N THR A 48 6.82 6.90 13.91
CA THR A 48 8.12 7.30 14.47
C THR A 48 8.93 6.09 14.96
N PHE A 49 8.26 5.12 15.58
CA PHE A 49 8.90 3.88 16.02
C PHE A 49 9.26 2.96 14.85
N MET A 50 8.35 2.79 13.88
CA MET A 50 8.48 1.82 12.81
C MET A 50 9.38 2.29 11.66
N ALA A 51 9.40 3.59 11.32
CA ALA A 51 10.12 4.14 10.17
C ALA A 51 11.62 3.77 10.12
N PRO A 52 12.40 3.76 11.23
CA PRO A 52 13.81 3.36 11.18
C PRO A 52 14.02 1.84 11.06
N LEU A 53 12.99 1.02 11.20
CA LEU A 53 13.10 -0.44 11.26
C LEU A 53 13.05 -1.08 9.87
N TRP A 54 13.83 -2.16 9.67
CA TRP A 54 13.78 -2.99 8.48
C TRP A 54 12.79 -4.14 8.72
N ARG A 55 11.52 -3.93 8.34
CA ARG A 55 10.36 -4.69 8.83
C ARG A 55 9.88 -5.83 7.93
N LEU A 56 10.74 -6.44 7.13
CA LEU A 56 10.29 -7.60 6.35
C LEU A 56 9.73 -8.69 7.27
N ALA A 57 8.69 -9.38 6.80
CA ALA A 57 8.07 -10.46 7.56
C ALA A 57 9.09 -11.55 7.93
N GLY A 58 9.09 -11.97 9.18
CA GLY A 58 10.07 -12.90 9.73
C GLY A 58 11.32 -12.26 10.30
N ASN A 59 11.48 -10.94 10.20
CA ASN A 59 12.56 -10.20 10.86
C ASN A 59 12.20 -9.83 12.30
N PRO A 60 13.17 -9.70 13.20
CA PRO A 60 12.92 -9.21 14.56
C PRO A 60 12.27 -7.82 14.60
N ALA A 61 12.52 -7.00 13.59
CA ALA A 61 11.92 -5.66 13.48
C ALA A 61 10.42 -5.70 13.14
N PHE A 62 9.96 -6.67 12.36
CA PHE A 62 8.54 -6.95 12.12
C PHE A 62 7.85 -7.29 13.45
N ASP A 63 8.44 -8.21 14.21
CA ASP A 63 7.92 -8.62 15.51
C ASP A 63 7.85 -7.47 16.51
N ARG A 64 8.90 -6.64 16.59
CA ARG A 64 8.91 -5.46 17.46
C ARG A 64 7.85 -4.43 17.08
N SER A 65 7.57 -4.28 15.79
CA SER A 65 6.53 -3.37 15.30
C SER A 65 5.14 -3.84 15.77
N GLN A 66 4.85 -5.11 15.59
CA GLN A 66 3.60 -5.68 16.11
C GLN A 66 3.54 -5.67 17.64
N GLN A 67 4.66 -5.87 18.34
CA GLN A 67 4.69 -5.82 19.81
C GLN A 67 4.32 -4.42 20.34
N LEU A 68 4.83 -3.34 19.74
CA LEU A 68 4.42 -1.98 20.11
C LEU A 68 2.90 -1.82 20.03
N ILE A 69 2.30 -2.28 18.93
CA ILE A 69 0.85 -2.17 18.69
C ILE A 69 0.09 -3.03 19.70
N PHE A 70 0.55 -4.26 19.93
CA PHE A 70 -0.01 -5.17 20.92
C PHE A 70 -0.07 -4.52 22.31
N ASP A 71 1.04 -3.95 22.76
CA ASP A 71 1.15 -3.34 24.09
C ASP A 71 0.19 -2.14 24.24
N ARG A 72 0.02 -1.33 23.18
CA ARG A 72 -0.91 -0.19 23.18
C ARG A 72 -2.37 -0.66 23.25
N LEU A 73 -2.72 -1.70 22.50
CA LEU A 73 -4.07 -2.30 22.53
C LEU A 73 -4.37 -2.91 23.90
N ALA A 74 -3.44 -3.69 24.46
CA ALA A 74 -3.58 -4.30 25.78
C ALA A 74 -3.69 -3.25 26.89
N ALA A 75 -2.89 -2.19 26.84
CA ALA A 75 -2.96 -1.08 27.79
C ALA A 75 -4.32 -0.35 27.76
N ALA A 76 -4.98 -0.33 26.62
CA ALA A 76 -6.33 0.22 26.47
C ALA A 76 -7.44 -0.72 26.96
N GLY A 77 -7.12 -1.98 27.32
CA GLY A 77 -8.05 -3.01 27.80
C GLY A 77 -8.63 -3.91 26.71
N LEU A 78 -8.14 -3.78 25.47
CA LEU A 78 -8.43 -4.73 24.40
C LEU A 78 -7.67 -6.06 24.62
N GLN A 79 -8.06 -7.12 23.91
CA GLN A 79 -7.47 -8.47 24.04
C GLN A 79 -6.77 -8.87 22.72
N PRO A 80 -5.61 -8.28 22.40
CA PRO A 80 -4.88 -8.65 21.20
C PRO A 80 -4.30 -10.06 21.29
N LYS A 81 -4.19 -10.74 20.15
CA LYS A 81 -3.59 -12.07 20.04
C LYS A 81 -2.70 -12.16 18.82
N TYR A 82 -1.69 -13.04 18.87
CA TYR A 82 -0.90 -13.43 17.73
C TYR A 82 -1.42 -14.74 17.14
N GLU A 83 -1.55 -14.78 15.83
CA GLU A 83 -1.83 -15.97 15.06
C GLU A 83 -0.61 -16.27 14.19
N THR A 84 0.07 -17.38 14.44
CA THR A 84 1.35 -17.74 13.81
C THR A 84 1.16 -18.74 12.70
N PHE A 85 1.93 -18.58 11.62
CA PHE A 85 1.95 -19.49 10.49
C PHE A 85 3.35 -19.64 9.88
N ALA A 86 3.52 -20.63 9.01
CA ALA A 86 4.81 -20.90 8.39
C ALA A 86 5.22 -19.74 7.45
N ASN A 87 6.45 -19.25 7.59
CA ASN A 87 7.05 -18.29 6.68
C ASN A 87 7.95 -19.01 5.69
N SER A 88 7.43 -19.33 4.51
CA SER A 88 8.17 -20.03 3.45
C SER A 88 9.31 -19.21 2.84
N ASN A 89 9.24 -17.88 2.91
CA ASN A 89 10.26 -17.00 2.33
C ASN A 89 11.36 -16.61 3.33
N GLY A 90 11.10 -16.79 4.63
CA GLY A 90 11.97 -16.27 5.68
C GLY A 90 11.99 -14.74 5.73
N GLY A 91 12.72 -14.22 6.70
CA GLY A 91 13.05 -12.79 6.78
C GLY A 91 14.46 -12.53 6.27
N TRP A 92 14.75 -11.29 5.95
CA TRP A 92 16.06 -10.85 5.48
C TRP A 92 16.34 -9.43 5.96
N GLU A 93 17.55 -9.19 6.42
CA GLU A 93 18.03 -7.85 6.75
C GLU A 93 19.52 -7.71 6.46
N HIS A 94 20.03 -6.49 6.52
CA HIS A 94 21.44 -6.22 6.29
C HIS A 94 21.94 -5.12 7.22
N THR A 95 23.23 -5.23 7.59
CA THR A 95 23.97 -4.22 8.35
C THR A 95 24.87 -3.39 7.46
N THR A 96 25.40 -4.00 6.40
CA THR A 96 26.26 -3.36 5.40
C THR A 96 25.73 -3.63 4.00
N GLY A 97 25.74 -2.61 3.15
CA GLY A 97 25.42 -2.70 1.72
C GLY A 97 26.08 -1.51 1.02
N THR A 98 27.35 -1.68 0.62
CA THR A 98 28.16 -0.59 0.03
C THR A 98 28.61 -0.95 -1.38
N LEU A 99 28.45 -0.02 -2.31
CA LEU A 99 28.98 -0.08 -3.67
C LEU A 99 29.96 1.08 -3.88
N ARG A 100 31.19 0.75 -4.28
CA ARG A 100 32.25 1.73 -4.58
C ARG A 100 32.72 1.62 -6.02
N LEU A 101 33.10 2.74 -6.58
CA LEU A 101 33.81 2.79 -7.87
C LEU A 101 35.27 2.40 -7.67
N GLY A 102 35.75 1.44 -8.43
CA GLY A 102 37.13 0.95 -8.34
C GLY A 102 37.33 -0.09 -7.24
N GLY A 103 38.27 0.15 -6.34
CA GLY A 103 38.63 -0.77 -5.24
C GLY A 103 38.06 -0.35 -3.88
N PRO A 104 38.54 -1.00 -2.78
CA PRO A 104 38.03 -0.75 -1.42
C PRO A 104 38.14 0.70 -0.93
N ALA A 105 39.11 1.46 -1.42
CA ALA A 105 39.31 2.89 -1.11
C ALA A 105 38.60 3.83 -2.12
N GLY A 106 37.82 3.27 -3.06
CA GLY A 106 37.15 4.04 -4.10
C GLY A 106 36.00 4.90 -3.62
N GLU A 107 35.50 5.74 -4.52
CA GLU A 107 34.31 6.59 -4.30
C GLU A 107 33.10 5.75 -3.91
N ILE A 108 32.41 6.08 -2.80
CA ILE A 108 31.15 5.44 -2.43
C ILE A 108 30.05 5.98 -3.34
N LEU A 109 29.42 5.10 -4.11
CA LEU A 109 28.30 5.43 -4.97
C LEU A 109 26.95 5.18 -4.27
N LEU A 110 26.87 4.10 -3.49
CA LEU A 110 25.69 3.71 -2.72
C LEU A 110 26.15 3.13 -1.39
N SER A 111 25.45 3.46 -0.32
CA SER A 111 25.65 2.82 0.98
C SER A 111 24.32 2.74 1.74
N ARG A 112 24.26 1.85 2.73
CA ARG A 112 23.08 1.74 3.61
C ARG A 112 22.76 3.04 4.33
N GLU A 113 23.77 3.83 4.67
CA GLU A 113 23.63 5.09 5.40
C GLU A 113 23.01 6.20 4.55
N THR A 114 23.37 6.25 3.27
CA THR A 114 22.89 7.29 2.34
C THR A 114 21.69 6.86 1.49
N HIS A 115 21.59 5.55 1.22
CA HIS A 115 20.57 4.96 0.37
C HIS A 115 20.09 3.64 0.98
N ARG A 116 19.35 3.74 2.08
CA ARG A 116 18.93 2.62 2.94
C ARG A 116 18.37 1.40 2.18
N VAL A 117 17.68 1.64 1.07
CA VAL A 117 17.01 0.60 0.28
C VAL A 117 17.76 0.23 -1.00
N ALA A 118 19.05 0.63 -1.13
CA ALA A 118 19.84 0.36 -2.34
C ALA A 118 20.19 -1.13 -2.50
N LEU A 119 20.50 -1.84 -1.41
CA LEU A 119 20.78 -3.26 -1.48
C LEU A 119 19.48 -4.04 -1.71
N ALA A 120 19.41 -4.81 -2.78
CA ALA A 120 18.24 -5.61 -3.10
C ALA A 120 17.98 -6.67 -2.03
N ILE A 121 16.72 -6.81 -1.66
CA ILE A 121 16.26 -7.83 -0.72
C ILE A 121 16.73 -9.21 -1.19
N ASN A 122 17.13 -10.07 -0.25
CA ASN A 122 17.71 -11.40 -0.48
C ASN A 122 19.13 -11.42 -1.07
N SER A 123 19.84 -10.30 -1.05
CA SER A 123 21.28 -10.29 -1.37
C SER A 123 22.07 -11.02 -0.30
N TYR A 124 23.05 -11.84 -0.72
CA TYR A 124 23.95 -12.57 0.18
C TYR A 124 25.18 -11.75 0.54
N SER A 125 25.73 -12.01 1.72
CA SER A 125 26.98 -11.40 2.18
C SER A 125 28.14 -11.72 1.25
N THR A 126 29.04 -10.75 1.08
CA THR A 126 30.36 -10.95 0.48
C THR A 126 31.34 -11.54 1.51
N PRO A 127 32.49 -12.07 1.10
CA PRO A 127 33.59 -12.31 2.02
C PRO A 127 33.96 -11.03 2.80
N SER A 128 34.58 -11.22 3.98
CA SER A 128 35.08 -10.09 4.78
C SER A 128 36.03 -9.20 3.97
N GLY A 129 35.79 -7.89 4.02
CA GLY A 129 36.50 -6.90 3.23
C GLY A 129 35.97 -6.75 1.79
N GLY A 130 34.84 -7.40 1.46
CA GLY A 130 34.20 -7.26 0.18
C GLY A 130 34.84 -7.96 -1.01
N VAL A 131 34.36 -7.66 -2.21
CA VAL A 131 34.92 -8.17 -3.48
C VAL A 131 35.01 -7.03 -4.50
N THR A 132 36.10 -7.05 -5.29
CA THR A 132 36.28 -6.12 -6.43
C THR A 132 36.15 -6.90 -7.73
N LEU A 133 35.17 -6.53 -8.55
CA LEU A 133 34.76 -7.27 -9.74
C LEU A 133 34.63 -6.33 -10.95
N PRO A 134 34.83 -6.86 -12.19
CA PRO A 134 34.56 -6.10 -13.41
C PRO A 134 33.11 -5.70 -13.52
N LEU A 135 32.85 -4.53 -14.07
CA LEU A 135 31.50 -4.01 -14.37
C LEU A 135 31.23 -4.10 -15.87
N ILE A 136 30.11 -4.71 -16.25
CA ILE A 136 29.69 -4.87 -17.65
C ILE A 136 28.30 -4.27 -17.83
N GLU A 137 28.16 -3.29 -18.73
CA GLU A 137 26.84 -2.73 -19.06
C GLU A 137 26.15 -3.56 -20.15
N VAL A 138 24.84 -3.84 -19.96
CA VAL A 138 24.04 -4.67 -20.87
C VAL A 138 22.75 -3.98 -21.36
N GLY A 139 22.63 -2.64 -21.22
CA GLY A 139 21.40 -1.92 -21.57
C GLY A 139 20.24 -2.33 -20.67
N ALA A 140 19.09 -2.73 -21.23
CA ALA A 140 17.95 -3.19 -20.44
C ALA A 140 18.26 -4.50 -19.67
N GLY A 141 19.01 -5.42 -20.24
CA GLY A 141 19.44 -6.66 -19.60
C GLY A 141 18.33 -7.69 -19.34
N THR A 142 17.14 -7.49 -19.90
CA THR A 142 15.96 -8.33 -19.62
C THR A 142 15.77 -9.50 -20.59
N ASN A 143 16.54 -9.57 -21.67
CA ASN A 143 16.46 -10.62 -22.69
C ASN A 143 17.85 -11.08 -23.14
N ALA A 144 17.91 -12.17 -23.91
CA ALA A 144 19.18 -12.77 -24.34
C ALA A 144 20.02 -11.87 -25.25
N ALA A 145 19.38 -11.08 -26.13
CA ALA A 145 20.07 -10.22 -27.09
C ALA A 145 20.93 -9.13 -26.40
N ALA A 146 20.53 -8.68 -25.22
CA ALA A 146 21.31 -7.70 -24.43
C ALA A 146 22.72 -8.20 -24.04
N TYR A 147 22.97 -9.50 -24.12
CA TYR A 147 24.22 -10.16 -23.71
C TYR A 147 25.07 -10.66 -24.88
N GLU A 148 24.62 -10.47 -26.12
CA GLU A 148 25.39 -10.89 -27.30
C GLU A 148 26.76 -10.19 -27.35
N GLY A 149 27.81 -10.97 -27.56
CA GLY A 149 29.19 -10.48 -27.59
C GLY A 149 29.76 -10.04 -26.23
N LYS A 150 29.05 -10.25 -25.10
CA LYS A 150 29.48 -9.83 -23.77
C LYS A 150 29.78 -11.05 -22.87
N THR A 151 30.93 -11.03 -22.23
CA THR A 151 31.31 -12.04 -21.23
C THR A 151 31.01 -11.50 -19.84
N VAL A 152 29.89 -11.93 -19.26
CA VAL A 152 29.44 -11.45 -17.94
C VAL A 152 29.73 -12.41 -16.79
N LYS A 153 30.26 -13.62 -17.08
CA LYS A 153 30.57 -14.61 -16.04
C LYS A 153 31.55 -14.02 -15.03
N GLY A 154 31.21 -14.06 -13.74
CA GLY A 154 31.98 -13.51 -12.64
C GLY A 154 32.04 -11.98 -12.56
N ALA A 155 31.39 -11.26 -13.45
CA ALA A 155 31.30 -9.80 -13.42
C ALA A 155 30.01 -9.33 -12.70
N ILE A 156 29.96 -8.05 -12.37
CA ILE A 156 28.73 -7.35 -11.97
C ILE A 156 28.13 -6.74 -13.23
N VAL A 157 26.83 -6.92 -13.41
CA VAL A 157 26.09 -6.41 -14.58
C VAL A 157 25.38 -5.12 -14.21
N LEU A 158 25.58 -4.04 -15.02
CA LEU A 158 24.81 -2.80 -14.96
C LEU A 158 23.70 -2.83 -16.01
N ALA A 159 22.45 -2.59 -15.58
CA ALA A 159 21.29 -2.61 -16.46
C ALA A 159 20.26 -1.52 -16.09
N THR A 160 19.31 -1.28 -17.02
CA THR A 160 18.15 -0.37 -16.78
C THR A 160 16.84 -1.11 -16.60
N GLY A 161 16.80 -2.42 -16.78
CA GLY A 161 15.57 -3.20 -16.63
C GLY A 161 15.36 -3.70 -15.21
N SER A 162 14.16 -4.26 -14.96
CA SER A 162 13.75 -4.82 -13.67
C SER A 162 14.82 -5.76 -13.10
N ILE A 163 15.20 -5.53 -11.84
CA ILE A 163 16.30 -6.24 -11.19
C ILE A 163 16.08 -7.76 -11.17
N GLY A 164 14.85 -8.23 -10.99
CA GLY A 164 14.53 -9.67 -11.00
C GLY A 164 14.72 -10.30 -12.38
N GLN A 165 14.33 -9.60 -13.45
CA GLN A 165 14.52 -10.08 -14.83
C GLN A 165 16.01 -10.05 -15.23
N VAL A 166 16.74 -8.98 -14.86
CA VAL A 166 18.18 -8.88 -15.09
C VAL A 166 18.91 -9.98 -14.32
N PHE A 167 18.55 -10.27 -13.07
CA PHE A 167 19.10 -11.35 -12.27
C PHE A 167 18.92 -12.71 -12.97
N ALA A 168 17.74 -13.01 -13.48
CA ALA A 168 17.47 -14.24 -14.20
C ALA A 168 18.38 -14.40 -15.43
N GLN A 169 18.57 -13.34 -16.20
CA GLN A 169 19.38 -13.36 -17.42
C GLN A 169 20.89 -13.35 -17.13
N ALA A 170 21.35 -12.48 -16.21
CA ALA A 170 22.76 -12.31 -15.93
C ALA A 170 23.33 -13.39 -15.00
N VAL A 171 22.68 -13.59 -13.84
CA VAL A 171 23.19 -14.48 -12.79
C VAL A 171 22.83 -15.94 -13.10
N ARG A 172 21.54 -16.26 -13.17
CA ARG A 172 21.11 -17.65 -13.34
C ARG A 172 21.53 -18.26 -14.66
N SER A 173 21.41 -17.52 -15.75
CA SER A 173 21.68 -18.06 -17.09
C SER A 173 23.14 -17.93 -17.52
N ARG A 174 23.90 -16.96 -16.98
CA ARG A 174 25.24 -16.63 -17.51
C ARG A 174 26.34 -16.54 -16.45
N GLY A 175 26.03 -16.76 -15.17
CA GLY A 175 27.01 -16.82 -14.09
C GLY A 175 27.64 -15.48 -13.71
N ALA A 176 26.94 -14.37 -13.91
CA ALA A 176 27.34 -13.09 -13.33
C ALA A 176 27.37 -13.19 -11.80
N ALA A 177 28.28 -12.44 -11.14
CA ALA A 177 28.40 -12.44 -9.70
C ALA A 177 27.30 -11.66 -9.01
N GLY A 178 26.80 -10.59 -9.66
CA GLY A 178 25.73 -9.75 -9.14
C GLY A 178 25.20 -8.80 -10.19
N VAL A 179 24.19 -8.01 -9.80
CA VAL A 179 23.52 -7.06 -10.68
C VAL A 179 23.37 -5.68 -10.04
N ILE A 180 23.41 -4.63 -10.86
CA ILE A 180 23.02 -3.26 -10.52
C ILE A 180 21.93 -2.86 -11.50
N SER A 181 20.74 -2.54 -11.00
CA SER A 181 19.63 -2.09 -11.81
C SER A 181 19.26 -0.65 -11.48
N SER A 182 19.23 0.21 -12.49
CA SER A 182 18.74 1.59 -12.39
C SER A 182 17.28 1.73 -12.87
N ASP A 183 16.53 0.65 -12.82
CA ASP A 183 15.09 0.65 -13.07
C ASP A 183 14.38 1.52 -12.04
N LEU A 184 13.56 2.45 -12.54
CA LEU A 184 12.85 3.43 -11.71
C LEU A 184 11.57 3.86 -12.41
N ALA A 185 10.46 3.84 -11.70
CA ALA A 185 9.16 4.25 -12.23
C ALA A 185 9.14 5.75 -12.55
N GLN A 186 8.44 6.13 -13.63
CA GLN A 186 8.42 7.52 -14.10
C GLN A 186 7.73 8.48 -13.12
N TYR A 187 6.75 7.99 -12.35
CA TYR A 187 6.08 8.81 -11.33
C TYR A 187 7.02 9.25 -10.20
N THR A 188 8.17 8.59 -9.98
CA THR A 188 9.19 9.03 -9.02
C THR A 188 9.98 10.25 -9.52
N ARG A 189 9.76 10.69 -10.75
CA ARG A 189 10.39 11.84 -11.40
C ARG A 189 11.92 11.84 -11.33
N PRO A 190 12.57 10.82 -11.92
CA PRO A 190 14.01 10.61 -11.80
C PRO A 190 14.86 11.79 -12.32
N ALA A 191 14.34 12.60 -13.23
CA ALA A 191 15.03 13.80 -13.74
C ALA A 191 15.11 14.92 -12.69
N GLU A 192 14.14 14.99 -11.77
CA GLU A 192 14.09 16.00 -10.71
C GLU A 192 14.81 15.53 -9.44
N THR A 193 14.89 14.21 -9.23
CA THR A 193 15.43 13.57 -8.03
C THR A 193 16.55 12.58 -8.39
N PRO A 194 17.76 13.05 -8.73
CA PRO A 194 18.84 12.20 -9.25
C PRO A 194 19.39 11.18 -8.23
N ASP A 195 19.08 11.33 -6.95
CA ASP A 195 19.49 10.43 -5.86
C ASP A 195 18.34 9.55 -5.35
N VAL A 196 17.20 9.51 -6.06
CA VAL A 196 16.11 8.59 -5.75
C VAL A 196 16.40 7.20 -6.29
N LEU A 197 16.01 6.18 -5.55
CA LEU A 197 15.93 4.80 -6.02
C LEU A 197 14.76 4.09 -5.32
N GLN A 198 14.15 3.15 -6.02
CA GLN A 198 13.15 2.25 -5.43
C GLN A 198 13.81 0.97 -4.94
N TRP A 199 13.34 0.43 -3.82
CA TRP A 199 13.82 -0.89 -3.37
C TRP A 199 13.45 -1.99 -4.40
N GLY A 200 14.11 -3.10 -4.30
CA GLY A 200 13.87 -4.25 -5.15
C GLY A 200 14.34 -5.54 -4.48
N ALA A 201 13.96 -6.65 -5.05
CA ALA A 201 14.33 -7.96 -4.55
C ALA A 201 14.96 -8.82 -5.66
N ILE A 202 15.86 -9.69 -5.26
CA ILE A 202 16.34 -10.81 -6.06
C ILE A 202 15.82 -12.11 -5.43
N PRO A 203 15.75 -13.22 -6.19
CA PRO A 203 15.42 -14.51 -5.60
C PRO A 203 16.43 -14.93 -4.54
N ALA A 204 15.97 -15.39 -3.38
CA ALA A 204 16.82 -16.09 -2.43
C ALA A 204 17.24 -17.42 -3.05
N ASP A 205 18.55 -17.64 -3.21
CA ASP A 205 19.10 -18.83 -3.83
C ASP A 205 20.42 -19.22 -3.14
N ASP A 206 20.32 -20.20 -2.23
CA ASP A 206 21.46 -20.68 -1.43
C ASP A 206 22.58 -21.30 -2.28
N THR A 207 22.29 -21.69 -3.53
CA THR A 207 23.28 -22.25 -4.45
C THR A 207 24.08 -21.16 -5.12
N LEU A 208 23.42 -20.12 -5.61
CA LEU A 208 24.07 -19.02 -6.32
C LEU A 208 24.69 -17.98 -5.38
N ARG A 209 24.08 -17.76 -4.20
CA ARG A 209 24.53 -16.81 -3.16
C ARG A 209 24.99 -15.46 -3.73
N SER A 210 24.19 -14.89 -4.61
CA SER A 210 24.49 -13.67 -5.35
C SER A 210 23.90 -12.43 -4.67
N PHE A 211 24.10 -11.27 -5.26
CA PHE A 211 23.64 -9.98 -4.72
C PHE A 211 23.14 -9.05 -5.83
N GLY A 212 22.37 -8.03 -5.41
CA GLY A 212 21.92 -6.99 -6.31
C GLY A 212 21.88 -5.62 -5.65
N PHE A 213 22.03 -4.58 -6.44
CA PHE A 213 21.83 -3.19 -6.02
C PHE A 213 20.81 -2.50 -6.92
N LYS A 214 19.98 -1.67 -6.32
CA LYS A 214 19.21 -0.65 -7.03
C LYS A 214 20.08 0.61 -7.09
N GLY A 215 20.28 1.14 -8.29
CA GLY A 215 21.11 2.31 -8.53
C GLY A 215 20.30 3.58 -8.70
N THR A 216 20.74 4.69 -8.11
CA THR A 216 20.17 6.01 -8.40
C THR A 216 20.53 6.44 -9.82
N PRO A 217 19.76 7.36 -10.45
CA PRO A 217 20.15 7.97 -11.73
C PRO A 217 21.57 8.54 -11.71
N ARG A 218 21.98 9.19 -10.62
CA ARG A 218 23.35 9.74 -10.45
C ARG A 218 24.41 8.65 -10.41
N ALA A 219 24.21 7.61 -9.59
CA ALA A 219 25.15 6.50 -9.48
C ALA A 219 25.29 5.75 -10.81
N ALA A 220 24.18 5.45 -11.47
CA ALA A 220 24.18 4.78 -12.76
C ALA A 220 24.88 5.62 -13.86
N LYS A 221 24.63 6.93 -13.90
CA LYS A 221 25.32 7.85 -14.81
C LYS A 221 26.83 7.86 -14.53
N ARG A 222 27.22 7.95 -13.26
CA ARG A 222 28.62 7.97 -12.86
C ARG A 222 29.36 6.69 -13.30
N LEU A 223 28.74 5.53 -13.17
CA LEU A 223 29.27 4.26 -13.64
C LEU A 223 29.43 4.22 -15.17
N ARG A 224 28.42 4.70 -15.91
CA ARG A 224 28.46 4.77 -17.39
C ARG A 224 29.53 5.73 -17.90
N ASP A 225 29.68 6.88 -17.26
CA ASP A 225 30.71 7.86 -17.60
C ASP A 225 32.13 7.27 -17.45
N GLU A 226 32.35 6.38 -16.49
CA GLU A 226 33.63 5.67 -16.34
C GLU A 226 33.79 4.54 -17.36
N LEU A 227 32.75 3.76 -17.60
CA LEU A 227 32.77 2.70 -18.63
C LEU A 227 33.08 3.26 -20.03
N ALA A 228 32.66 4.48 -20.32
CA ALA A 228 32.99 5.17 -21.58
C ALA A 228 34.48 5.50 -21.72
N LYS A 229 35.22 5.55 -20.61
CA LYS A 229 36.68 5.80 -20.61
C LYS A 229 37.50 4.50 -20.69
N GLY A 230 36.90 3.36 -20.40
CA GLY A 230 37.56 2.05 -20.45
C GLY A 230 36.97 1.03 -19.46
N ALA A 231 37.72 -0.04 -19.20
CA ALA A 231 37.29 -1.08 -18.28
C ALA A 231 37.16 -0.54 -16.84
N VAL A 232 36.09 -0.89 -16.17
CA VAL A 232 35.77 -0.44 -14.82
C VAL A 232 35.62 -1.65 -13.90
N ASN A 233 36.19 -1.55 -12.71
CA ASN A 233 35.87 -2.42 -11.58
C ASN A 233 35.00 -1.66 -10.58
N VAL A 234 34.20 -2.41 -9.84
CA VAL A 234 33.48 -1.91 -8.68
C VAL A 234 33.75 -2.80 -7.48
N HIS A 235 33.79 -2.20 -6.30
CA HIS A 235 33.94 -2.90 -5.04
C HIS A 235 32.61 -2.96 -4.30
N VAL A 236 32.29 -4.17 -3.82
CA VAL A 236 31.02 -4.43 -3.12
C VAL A 236 31.32 -5.06 -1.76
N GLU A 237 30.74 -4.49 -0.72
CA GLU A 237 30.79 -5.02 0.64
C GLU A 237 29.38 -5.17 1.18
N ILE A 238 29.01 -6.40 1.54
CA ILE A 238 27.65 -6.75 2.00
C ILE A 238 27.77 -7.64 3.24
N ASP A 239 27.00 -7.26 4.27
CA ASP A 239 26.73 -8.10 5.43
C ASP A 239 25.21 -8.20 5.62
N SER A 240 24.67 -9.39 5.40
CA SER A 240 23.24 -9.67 5.42
C SER A 240 22.94 -10.93 6.22
N THR A 241 21.74 -10.99 6.78
CA THR A 241 21.25 -12.09 7.59
C THR A 241 19.90 -12.57 7.07
N PHE A 242 19.75 -13.88 6.90
CA PHE A 242 18.48 -14.55 6.62
C PHE A 242 17.90 -15.10 7.91
N HIS A 243 16.66 -14.76 8.19
CA HIS A 243 15.90 -15.26 9.34
C HIS A 243 14.97 -16.38 8.92
N ARG A 244 14.90 -17.45 9.72
CA ARG A 244 14.01 -18.59 9.50
C ARG A 244 13.04 -18.67 10.68
N GLY A 245 12.14 -17.69 10.78
CA GLY A 245 11.11 -17.65 11.81
C GLY A 245 9.73 -17.98 11.22
N ALA A 246 8.76 -18.24 12.10
CA ALA A 246 7.36 -18.19 11.72
C ALA A 246 6.96 -16.76 11.37
N ASN A 247 5.96 -16.62 10.53
CA ASN A 247 5.26 -15.37 10.33
C ASN A 247 4.07 -15.28 11.29
N ARG A 248 3.54 -14.10 11.52
CA ARG A 248 2.39 -13.93 12.41
C ARG A 248 1.52 -12.75 11.99
N THR A 249 0.24 -12.89 12.28
CA THR A 249 -0.75 -11.81 12.25
C THR A 249 -1.05 -11.38 13.68
N LEU A 250 -1.05 -10.07 13.93
CA LEU A 250 -1.62 -9.52 15.16
C LEU A 250 -3.10 -9.21 14.90
N ALA A 251 -3.97 -9.81 15.69
CA ALA A 251 -5.41 -9.64 15.61
C ALA A 251 -5.98 -9.12 16.94
N VAL A 252 -6.99 -8.26 16.85
CA VAL A 252 -7.80 -7.82 18.00
C VAL A 252 -9.23 -7.56 17.56
N GLU A 253 -10.18 -7.75 18.47
CA GLU A 253 -11.60 -7.59 18.17
C GLU A 253 -12.30 -6.65 19.16
N ILE A 254 -13.28 -5.91 18.64
CA ILE A 254 -14.37 -5.32 19.41
C ILE A 254 -15.58 -6.22 19.18
N PRO A 255 -15.98 -7.06 20.16
CA PRO A 255 -16.97 -8.10 19.94
C PRO A 255 -18.39 -7.52 19.72
N GLY A 256 -19.10 -8.09 18.75
CA GLY A 256 -20.50 -7.81 18.50
C GLY A 256 -21.43 -8.44 19.55
N ARG A 257 -22.51 -7.73 19.88
CA ARG A 257 -23.44 -8.19 20.93
C ARG A 257 -24.67 -8.93 20.40
N VAL A 258 -24.99 -8.79 19.12
CA VAL A 258 -26.22 -9.36 18.53
C VAL A 258 -25.87 -10.41 17.47
N HIS A 259 -24.92 -10.12 16.61
CA HIS A 259 -24.48 -10.96 15.51
C HIS A 259 -22.94 -11.14 15.58
N PRO A 260 -22.39 -11.82 16.62
CA PRO A 260 -20.95 -11.89 16.84
C PRO A 260 -20.19 -12.62 15.72
N ASP A 261 -20.84 -13.48 14.95
CA ASP A 261 -20.28 -14.19 13.81
C ASP A 261 -20.24 -13.33 12.52
N GLU A 262 -21.03 -12.23 12.47
CA GLU A 262 -20.90 -11.23 11.42
C GLU A 262 -19.85 -10.19 11.81
N ARG A 263 -18.99 -9.77 10.86
CA ARG A 263 -17.88 -8.89 11.17
C ARG A 263 -17.52 -7.88 10.09
N ILE A 264 -16.92 -6.78 10.53
CA ILE A 264 -16.23 -5.82 9.68
C ILE A 264 -14.73 -6.04 9.93
N VAL A 265 -13.94 -6.21 8.87
CA VAL A 265 -12.49 -6.40 8.97
C VAL A 265 -11.79 -5.11 8.53
N LEU A 266 -10.77 -4.70 9.29
CA LEU A 266 -9.85 -3.65 8.91
C LEU A 266 -8.43 -4.23 8.96
N ALA A 267 -7.62 -3.99 7.95
CA ALA A 267 -6.25 -4.50 7.91
C ALA A 267 -5.24 -3.44 7.48
N ALA A 268 -4.02 -3.55 8.00
CA ALA A 268 -2.83 -2.84 7.55
C ALA A 268 -1.64 -3.80 7.58
N HIS A 269 -0.78 -3.76 6.57
CA HIS A 269 0.41 -4.60 6.58
C HIS A 269 1.57 -3.94 7.32
N VAL A 270 2.45 -4.76 7.90
CA VAL A 270 3.57 -4.33 8.75
C VAL A 270 4.89 -4.34 7.99
N GLN A 271 5.06 -5.33 7.09
CA GLN A 271 6.28 -5.43 6.30
C GLN A 271 6.41 -4.22 5.36
N GLU A 272 7.58 -4.05 4.79
CA GLU A 272 8.06 -2.94 4.01
C GLU A 272 8.81 -1.87 4.82
N PRO A 273 9.86 -1.29 4.24
CA PRO A 273 10.75 -0.41 5.01
C PRO A 273 10.29 1.05 5.11
N GLY A 274 9.24 1.46 4.36
CA GLY A 274 8.82 2.86 4.27
C GLY A 274 8.13 3.41 5.53
N ALA A 275 8.12 4.72 5.68
CA ALA A 275 7.39 5.40 6.75
C ALA A 275 5.92 5.57 6.39
N ASN A 276 5.62 5.96 5.15
CA ASN A 276 4.27 5.98 4.62
C ASN A 276 3.82 4.56 4.30
N ASP A 277 4.63 3.80 3.61
CA ASP A 277 4.39 2.42 3.21
C ASP A 277 5.12 1.40 4.13
N ASN A 278 4.46 0.76 5.10
CA ASN A 278 3.10 1.04 5.56
C ASN A 278 3.07 1.21 7.10
N ALA A 279 4.06 1.92 7.64
CA ALA A 279 3.99 2.28 9.07
C ALA A 279 2.81 3.24 9.31
N SER A 280 2.44 4.07 8.32
CA SER A 280 1.31 4.98 8.42
C SER A 280 -0.02 4.25 8.52
N GLY A 281 -0.26 3.23 7.69
CA GLY A 281 -1.46 2.38 7.77
C GLY A 281 -1.57 1.66 9.11
N CYS A 282 -0.45 1.12 9.60
CA CYS A 282 -0.40 0.49 10.93
C CYS A 282 -0.80 1.45 12.06
N GLY A 283 -0.27 2.68 12.02
CA GLY A 283 -0.58 3.71 13.01
C GLY A 283 -2.01 4.21 12.91
N THR A 284 -2.51 4.43 11.70
CA THR A 284 -3.88 4.85 11.43
C THR A 284 -4.89 3.80 11.93
N LEU A 285 -4.64 2.53 11.67
CA LEU A 285 -5.46 1.42 12.13
C LEU A 285 -5.52 1.36 13.67
N LEU A 286 -4.38 1.55 14.35
CA LEU A 286 -4.33 1.62 15.81
C LEU A 286 -5.12 2.82 16.35
N ALA A 287 -4.97 4.00 15.75
CA ALA A 287 -5.71 5.20 16.16
C ALA A 287 -7.22 5.00 16.02
N ALA A 288 -7.67 4.41 14.92
CA ALA A 288 -9.09 4.07 14.70
C ALA A 288 -9.61 3.06 15.73
N ALA A 289 -8.85 1.98 16.00
CA ALA A 289 -9.23 0.95 16.97
C ALA A 289 -9.38 1.52 18.38
N LEU A 290 -8.40 2.32 18.83
CA LEU A 290 -8.42 2.93 20.16
C LEU A 290 -9.54 3.96 20.30
N ALA A 291 -9.79 4.81 19.28
CA ALA A 291 -10.86 5.80 19.31
C ALA A 291 -12.24 5.14 19.41
N MET A 292 -12.50 4.11 18.61
CA MET A 292 -13.76 3.34 18.68
C MET A 292 -13.93 2.64 20.03
N HIS A 293 -12.88 1.95 20.50
CA HIS A 293 -12.92 1.26 21.78
C HIS A 293 -13.18 2.21 22.95
N ASP A 294 -12.49 3.35 23.00
CA ASP A 294 -12.68 4.34 24.07
C ASP A 294 -14.09 4.95 24.07
N ALA A 295 -14.62 5.29 22.88
CA ALA A 295 -15.98 5.82 22.76
C ALA A 295 -17.05 4.82 23.27
N ILE A 296 -16.89 3.54 22.95
CA ILE A 296 -17.75 2.45 23.43
C ILE A 296 -17.58 2.22 24.93
N ARG A 297 -16.35 2.13 25.42
CA ARG A 297 -16.03 1.89 26.84
C ARG A 297 -16.59 3.00 27.75
N ARG A 298 -16.55 4.25 27.29
CA ARG A 298 -17.12 5.41 28.00
C ARG A 298 -18.66 5.52 27.88
N GLY A 299 -19.29 4.65 27.08
CA GLY A 299 -20.71 4.69 26.83
C GLY A 299 -21.20 5.87 25.99
N VAL A 300 -20.26 6.58 25.31
CA VAL A 300 -20.60 7.67 24.39
C VAL A 300 -21.19 7.12 23.09
N LEU A 301 -20.67 5.98 22.62
CA LEU A 301 -21.23 5.20 21.54
C LEU A 301 -21.66 3.82 22.05
N PRO A 302 -22.75 3.25 21.52
CA PRO A 302 -23.20 1.92 21.93
C PRO A 302 -22.22 0.86 21.43
N ALA A 303 -22.17 -0.28 22.14
CA ALA A 303 -21.46 -1.46 21.66
C ALA A 303 -22.07 -1.94 20.33
N PRO A 304 -21.24 -2.36 19.37
CA PRO A 304 -21.71 -2.75 18.04
C PRO A 304 -22.54 -4.05 18.08
N ALA A 305 -23.43 -4.22 17.11
CA ALA A 305 -24.18 -5.45 16.94
C ALA A 305 -23.31 -6.58 16.35
N ARG A 306 -22.40 -6.23 15.44
CA ARG A 306 -21.45 -7.13 14.75
C ARG A 306 -20.03 -6.92 15.27
N THR A 307 -19.19 -7.93 15.18
CA THR A 307 -17.77 -7.86 15.58
C THR A 307 -17.00 -6.94 14.62
N ILE A 308 -16.05 -6.16 15.16
CA ILE A 308 -15.06 -5.44 14.37
C ILE A 308 -13.70 -6.10 14.62
N THR A 309 -13.06 -6.59 13.57
CA THR A 309 -11.77 -7.28 13.63
C THR A 309 -10.69 -6.40 13.01
N PHE A 310 -9.60 -6.19 13.72
CA PHE A 310 -8.43 -5.43 13.28
C PHE A 310 -7.26 -6.37 13.09
N LEU A 311 -6.57 -6.28 11.96
CA LEU A 311 -5.47 -7.16 11.57
C LEU A 311 -4.23 -6.34 11.19
N TRP A 312 -3.09 -6.64 11.80
CA TRP A 312 -1.77 -6.19 11.35
C TRP A 312 -1.03 -7.40 10.78
N VAL A 313 -0.83 -7.41 9.48
CA VAL A 313 -0.48 -8.60 8.69
C VAL A 313 0.88 -8.48 7.98
N ASP A 314 1.37 -9.58 7.45
CA ASP A 314 2.25 -9.64 6.29
C ASP A 314 1.34 -9.52 5.05
N GLU A 315 1.57 -8.50 4.23
CA GLU A 315 0.71 -8.15 3.10
C GLU A 315 0.40 -9.36 2.22
N ILE A 316 -0.82 -9.46 1.76
CA ILE A 316 -1.35 -10.57 0.95
C ILE A 316 -1.28 -11.90 1.71
N ARG A 317 -0.09 -12.37 2.09
CA ARG A 317 0.10 -13.70 2.68
C ARG A 317 -0.53 -13.84 4.06
N GLY A 318 -0.41 -12.83 4.89
CA GLY A 318 -1.04 -12.80 6.21
C GLY A 318 -2.56 -12.79 6.10
N SER A 319 -3.09 -12.02 5.16
CA SER A 319 -4.52 -11.97 4.86
C SER A 319 -5.04 -13.29 4.25
N GLU A 320 -4.30 -13.90 3.31
CA GLU A 320 -4.65 -15.22 2.77
C GLU A 320 -4.64 -16.30 3.85
N GLN A 321 -3.64 -16.28 4.72
CA GLN A 321 -3.57 -17.24 5.82
C GLN A 321 -4.71 -17.03 6.82
N TRP A 322 -5.01 -15.77 7.18
CA TRP A 322 -6.13 -15.47 8.06
C TRP A 322 -7.46 -15.97 7.49
N LEU A 323 -7.75 -15.73 6.23
CA LEU A 323 -8.96 -16.23 5.57
C LEU A 323 -9.02 -17.77 5.55
N LYS A 324 -7.89 -18.43 5.37
CA LYS A 324 -7.78 -19.89 5.39
C LYS A 324 -8.06 -20.46 6.78
N ASP A 325 -7.46 -19.86 7.81
CA ASP A 325 -7.60 -20.33 9.19
C ASP A 325 -8.98 -20.03 9.79
N HIS A 326 -9.69 -19.05 9.22
CA HIS A 326 -11.03 -18.59 9.61
C HIS A 326 -12.07 -18.78 8.50
N ALA A 327 -11.94 -19.85 7.70
CA ALA A 327 -12.81 -20.09 6.54
C ALA A 327 -14.31 -20.17 6.89
N ASP A 328 -14.63 -20.60 8.09
CA ASP A 328 -15.99 -20.62 8.65
C ASP A 328 -16.57 -19.22 8.90
N LEU A 329 -15.72 -18.23 9.19
CA LEU A 329 -16.11 -16.85 9.45
C LEU A 329 -16.24 -15.98 8.17
N VAL A 330 -15.63 -16.40 7.05
CA VAL A 330 -15.57 -15.60 5.82
C VAL A 330 -16.95 -15.18 5.33
N LYS A 331 -17.94 -16.06 5.39
CA LYS A 331 -19.33 -15.77 4.98
C LYS A 331 -19.99 -14.69 5.86
N GLY A 332 -19.52 -14.53 7.08
CA GLY A 332 -19.97 -13.51 8.04
C GLY A 332 -19.28 -12.16 7.82
N VAL A 333 -18.23 -12.09 7.01
CA VAL A 333 -17.56 -10.80 6.75
C VAL A 333 -18.46 -9.91 5.91
N VAL A 334 -18.86 -8.78 6.46
CA VAL A 334 -19.78 -7.81 5.86
C VAL A 334 -19.05 -6.90 4.89
N ALA A 335 -17.88 -6.43 5.31
CA ALA A 335 -17.01 -5.55 4.54
C ALA A 335 -15.57 -5.63 5.07
N MET A 336 -14.61 -5.29 4.21
CA MET A 336 -13.20 -5.12 4.57
C MET A 336 -12.69 -3.76 4.11
N LEU A 337 -11.93 -3.10 4.98
CA LEU A 337 -11.25 -1.83 4.71
C LEU A 337 -9.74 -2.05 4.86
N SER A 338 -8.99 -1.93 3.77
CA SER A 338 -7.53 -1.93 3.80
C SER A 338 -7.00 -0.52 4.05
N LEU A 339 -5.95 -0.41 4.86
CA LEU A 339 -5.27 0.83 5.18
C LEU A 339 -3.80 0.67 4.76
N ASP A 340 -3.46 1.33 3.65
CA ASP A 340 -2.14 1.23 3.05
C ASP A 340 -1.71 2.61 2.59
N MET A 341 -0.52 3.08 3.01
CA MET A 341 -0.03 4.41 2.67
C MET A 341 -1.01 5.54 3.06
N THR A 342 -1.48 5.55 4.30
CA THR A 342 -2.55 6.46 4.76
C THR A 342 -2.05 7.78 5.35
N GLY A 343 -0.75 8.01 5.34
CA GLY A 343 -0.13 9.15 6.04
C GLY A 343 0.73 10.05 5.17
N GLU A 344 0.56 10.06 3.88
CA GLU A 344 1.39 10.82 2.96
C GLU A 344 1.31 12.34 3.20
N ASP A 345 2.46 13.03 3.30
CA ASP A 345 2.52 14.48 3.19
C ASP A 345 2.36 14.90 1.72
N THR A 346 1.13 15.13 1.32
CA THR A 346 0.74 15.41 -0.07
C THR A 346 1.42 16.66 -0.65
N THR A 347 1.91 17.57 0.19
CA THR A 347 2.64 18.76 -0.25
C THR A 347 4.06 18.42 -0.70
N LYS A 348 4.65 17.36 -0.17
CA LYS A 348 6.00 16.90 -0.50
C LYS A 348 6.00 15.86 -1.61
N THR A 349 5.10 14.91 -1.53
CA THR A 349 5.06 13.77 -2.43
C THR A 349 4.31 14.06 -3.72
N GLY A 350 3.33 14.98 -3.66
CA GLY A 350 2.49 15.36 -4.79
C GLY A 350 1.26 14.46 -4.98
N GLY A 351 1.04 13.51 -4.07
CA GLY A 351 -0.10 12.61 -4.11
C GLY A 351 -1.39 13.21 -3.57
N THR A 352 -2.40 12.38 -3.48
CA THR A 352 -3.74 12.72 -2.98
C THR A 352 -4.33 11.50 -2.31
N PHE A 353 -5.16 11.69 -1.28
CA PHE A 353 -5.91 10.59 -0.72
C PHE A 353 -6.90 10.00 -1.73
N LEU A 354 -6.86 8.69 -1.88
CA LEU A 354 -7.69 7.90 -2.78
C LEU A 354 -8.46 6.83 -2.00
N ILE A 355 -9.70 6.62 -2.40
CA ILE A 355 -10.43 5.39 -2.12
C ILE A 355 -10.39 4.56 -3.39
N GLU A 356 -9.58 3.48 -3.39
CA GLU A 356 -9.69 2.48 -4.45
C GLU A 356 -10.95 1.68 -4.22
N LYS A 357 -11.84 1.77 -5.20
CA LYS A 357 -13.16 1.17 -5.12
C LYS A 357 -13.10 -0.34 -5.28
N GLN A 358 -14.03 -1.05 -4.63
CA GLN A 358 -14.38 -2.40 -5.07
C GLN A 358 -14.72 -2.35 -6.57
N PRO A 359 -14.44 -3.41 -7.35
CA PRO A 359 -14.71 -3.43 -8.77
C PRO A 359 -16.12 -2.99 -9.11
N ASP A 360 -16.22 -1.90 -9.83
CA ASP A 360 -17.44 -1.35 -10.42
C ASP A 360 -17.24 -1.21 -11.95
N PRO A 361 -18.24 -0.77 -12.73
CA PRO A 361 -18.10 -0.65 -14.18
C PRO A 361 -16.92 0.21 -14.64
N SER A 362 -16.42 1.16 -13.81
CA SER A 362 -15.24 1.97 -14.18
C SER A 362 -13.94 1.16 -14.24
N ALA A 363 -13.88 -0.01 -13.61
CA ALA A 363 -12.74 -0.91 -13.69
C ALA A 363 -12.70 -1.70 -15.02
N ILE A 364 -13.79 -1.72 -15.79
CA ILE A 364 -13.89 -2.38 -17.10
C ILE A 364 -13.79 -1.37 -18.23
N TRP A 365 -14.46 -0.23 -18.08
CA TRP A 365 -14.49 0.85 -19.08
C TRP A 365 -13.83 2.09 -18.50
N GLU A 366 -12.68 2.46 -19.03
CA GLU A 366 -12.02 3.71 -18.64
C GLU A 366 -12.98 4.91 -18.84
N ARG A 367 -13.12 5.72 -17.80
CA ARG A 367 -13.99 6.89 -17.82
C ARG A 367 -13.22 8.14 -17.43
N PRO A 368 -13.44 9.28 -18.15
CA PRO A 368 -12.81 10.56 -17.77
C PRO A 368 -13.11 11.00 -16.33
N SER A 369 -14.26 10.58 -15.79
CA SER A 369 -14.68 10.87 -14.42
C SER A 369 -14.08 9.96 -13.34
N ASP A 370 -13.43 8.88 -13.74
CA ASP A 370 -12.79 7.87 -12.87
C ASP A 370 -11.45 7.42 -13.48
N PRO A 371 -10.43 8.28 -13.49
CA PRO A 371 -9.13 7.89 -14.02
C PRO A 371 -8.48 6.88 -13.09
N HIS A 372 -7.74 5.94 -13.69
CA HIS A 372 -6.78 5.13 -12.94
C HIS A 372 -5.66 6.01 -12.38
N SER A 373 -5.03 5.53 -11.30
CA SER A 373 -3.81 6.14 -10.80
C SER A 373 -2.61 5.84 -11.72
N GLU A 374 -1.49 6.51 -11.50
CA GLU A 374 -0.25 6.21 -12.25
C GLU A 374 0.40 4.88 -11.83
N TRP A 375 -0.10 4.24 -10.76
CA TRP A 375 0.29 2.88 -10.39
C TRP A 375 -0.17 1.89 -11.46
N GLY A 376 -1.36 2.13 -11.99
CA GLY A 376 -1.94 1.36 -13.10
C GLY A 376 -2.68 0.11 -12.63
N ALA A 377 -3.56 -0.38 -13.49
CA ALA A 377 -4.36 -1.55 -13.22
C ALA A 377 -4.05 -2.71 -14.18
N GLY A 378 -4.17 -3.94 -13.67
CA GLY A 378 -4.30 -5.13 -14.48
C GLY A 378 -5.69 -5.23 -15.12
N LYS A 379 -5.88 -6.23 -16.02
CA LYS A 379 -7.22 -6.55 -16.52
C LYS A 379 -8.10 -7.06 -15.38
N VAL A 380 -9.26 -6.42 -15.22
CA VAL A 380 -10.30 -6.89 -14.31
C VAL A 380 -11.22 -7.87 -15.05
N ASP A 381 -11.49 -9.02 -14.45
CA ASP A 381 -12.48 -9.96 -14.97
C ASP A 381 -13.89 -9.38 -14.75
N PRO A 382 -14.69 -9.13 -15.80
CA PRO A 382 -16.06 -8.64 -15.65
C PRO A 382 -16.92 -9.49 -14.70
N ALA A 383 -16.61 -10.77 -14.56
CA ALA A 383 -17.29 -11.66 -13.63
C ALA A 383 -17.03 -11.34 -12.15
N THR A 384 -16.02 -10.53 -11.83
CA THR A 384 -15.74 -10.09 -10.45
C THR A 384 -16.46 -8.79 -10.08
N VAL A 385 -17.01 -8.08 -11.06
CA VAL A 385 -17.78 -6.84 -10.81
C VAL A 385 -19.09 -7.21 -10.13
N ARG A 386 -19.26 -6.73 -8.91
CA ARG A 386 -20.45 -6.95 -8.08
C ARG A 386 -20.82 -5.66 -7.39
N GLY A 387 -22.10 -5.29 -7.46
CA GLY A 387 -22.62 -4.13 -6.76
C GLY A 387 -22.56 -4.30 -5.25
N SER A 388 -22.12 -3.25 -4.56
CA SER A 388 -22.02 -3.21 -3.11
C SER A 388 -22.30 -1.82 -2.57
N PHE A 389 -22.91 -1.76 -1.41
CA PHE A 389 -23.14 -0.50 -0.68
C PHE A 389 -21.83 0.21 -0.27
N LEU A 390 -20.69 -0.50 -0.27
CA LEU A 390 -19.49 -0.04 0.41
C LEU A 390 -18.83 1.16 -0.26
N ASN A 391 -18.72 1.18 -1.61
CA ASN A 391 -18.06 2.27 -2.34
C ASN A 391 -18.69 3.65 -2.02
N ASP A 392 -20.01 3.76 -2.19
CA ASP A 392 -20.71 5.03 -2.01
C ASP A 392 -20.88 5.42 -0.54
N LEU A 393 -21.07 4.46 0.36
CA LEU A 393 -21.16 4.72 1.79
C LEU A 393 -19.81 5.28 2.31
N HIS A 394 -18.71 4.62 2.01
CA HIS A 394 -17.39 5.06 2.48
C HIS A 394 -17.00 6.41 1.87
N LEU A 395 -17.26 6.60 0.58
CA LEU A 395 -17.07 7.90 -0.07
C LEU A 395 -17.91 9.01 0.59
N ALA A 396 -19.17 8.74 0.95
CA ALA A 396 -20.00 9.73 1.63
C ALA A 396 -19.42 10.15 2.99
N VAL A 397 -18.87 9.20 3.76
CA VAL A 397 -18.18 9.48 5.03
C VAL A 397 -16.92 10.31 4.79
N ALA A 398 -16.11 9.97 3.78
CA ALA A 398 -14.91 10.73 3.44
C ALA A 398 -15.22 12.16 2.99
N LEU A 399 -16.25 12.34 2.15
CA LEU A 399 -16.71 13.67 1.72
C LEU A 399 -17.30 14.49 2.88
N ARG A 400 -17.92 13.84 3.88
CA ARG A 400 -18.36 14.51 5.10
C ARG A 400 -17.14 15.09 5.85
N ARG A 401 -16.04 14.34 5.95
CA ARG A 401 -14.77 14.81 6.52
C ARG A 401 -14.15 15.94 5.71
N ALA A 402 -14.15 15.82 4.39
CA ALA A 402 -13.63 16.85 3.48
C ALA A 402 -14.36 18.20 3.66
N ARG A 403 -15.68 18.19 3.87
CA ARG A 403 -16.44 19.42 4.13
C ARG A 403 -16.00 20.15 5.39
N ASP A 404 -15.64 19.41 6.45
CA ASP A 404 -15.22 20.02 7.72
C ASP A 404 -13.80 20.57 7.68
N THR A 405 -12.95 20.05 6.80
CA THR A 405 -11.49 20.25 6.87
C THR A 405 -10.86 20.76 5.59
N SER A 406 -11.61 20.86 4.51
CA SER A 406 -11.09 21.10 3.16
C SER A 406 -10.10 20.03 2.66
N TRP A 407 -10.14 18.84 3.25
CA TRP A 407 -9.34 17.69 2.84
C TRP A 407 -9.70 17.25 1.41
N ILE A 408 -8.71 16.93 0.61
CA ILE A 408 -8.94 16.49 -0.78
C ILE A 408 -9.16 14.98 -0.78
N VAL A 409 -10.35 14.56 -1.19
CA VAL A 409 -10.73 13.15 -1.33
C VAL A 409 -11.00 12.86 -2.79
N ARG A 410 -10.42 11.79 -3.31
CA ARG A 410 -10.68 11.26 -4.65
C ARG A 410 -10.95 9.75 -4.60
N THR A 411 -11.37 9.20 -5.71
CA THR A 411 -11.51 7.76 -5.92
C THR A 411 -10.75 7.35 -7.16
N ASN A 412 -10.32 6.10 -7.20
CA ASN A 412 -9.87 5.44 -8.42
C ASN A 412 -10.64 4.13 -8.63
N PRO A 413 -10.75 3.63 -9.87
CA PRO A 413 -11.23 2.29 -10.13
C PRO A 413 -10.36 1.25 -9.40
N TYR A 414 -10.87 0.03 -9.29
CA TYR A 414 -10.09 -1.07 -8.74
C TYR A 414 -8.81 -1.31 -9.55
N GLU A 415 -7.69 -1.37 -8.88
CA GLU A 415 -6.35 -1.64 -9.43
C GLU A 415 -5.71 -2.88 -8.78
N GLY A 416 -6.00 -3.12 -7.51
CA GLY A 416 -5.49 -4.25 -6.74
C GLY A 416 -4.17 -3.93 -6.03
N GLY A 417 -3.43 -4.97 -5.68
CA GLY A 417 -2.06 -4.84 -5.18
C GLY A 417 -1.92 -4.88 -3.65
N SER A 418 -2.98 -4.67 -2.85
CA SER A 418 -2.92 -4.73 -1.39
C SER A 418 -3.95 -5.72 -0.80
N ASP A 419 -4.05 -5.81 0.51
CA ASP A 419 -4.83 -6.81 1.27
C ASP A 419 -6.31 -6.89 0.90
N HIS A 420 -6.93 -5.77 0.48
CA HIS A 420 -8.33 -5.75 0.01
C HIS A 420 -8.56 -6.73 -1.15
N THR A 421 -7.55 -6.94 -2.00
CA THR A 421 -7.60 -7.88 -3.14
C THR A 421 -7.87 -9.31 -2.69
N VAL A 422 -7.28 -9.71 -1.57
CA VAL A 422 -7.42 -11.06 -1.01
C VAL A 422 -8.86 -11.30 -0.56
N PHE A 423 -9.42 -10.36 0.18
CA PHE A 423 -10.81 -10.43 0.66
C PHE A 423 -11.81 -10.34 -0.49
N MET A 424 -11.56 -9.46 -1.47
CA MET A 424 -12.41 -9.32 -2.66
C MET A 424 -12.48 -10.64 -3.43
N ARG A 425 -11.35 -11.35 -3.62
CA ARG A 425 -11.31 -12.67 -4.26
C ARG A 425 -12.09 -13.74 -3.47
N ALA A 426 -12.20 -13.58 -2.15
CA ALA A 426 -13.04 -14.42 -1.30
C ALA A 426 -14.53 -14.03 -1.31
N GLY A 427 -14.92 -13.06 -2.15
CA GLY A 427 -16.31 -12.59 -2.28
C GLY A 427 -16.75 -11.58 -1.22
N VAL A 428 -15.81 -11.00 -0.47
CA VAL A 428 -16.07 -9.98 0.54
C VAL A 428 -16.00 -8.59 -0.10
N PRO A 429 -17.00 -7.72 0.11
CA PRO A 429 -16.91 -6.31 -0.27
C PRO A 429 -15.69 -5.64 0.37
N SER A 430 -14.77 -5.14 -0.45
CA SER A 430 -13.48 -4.64 0.05
C SER A 430 -13.04 -3.41 -0.71
N LEU A 431 -12.40 -2.47 -0.02
CA LEU A 431 -11.77 -1.30 -0.65
C LEU A 431 -10.46 -0.95 0.06
N LEU A 432 -9.65 -0.11 -0.63
CA LEU A 432 -8.37 0.35 -0.13
C LEU A 432 -8.44 1.86 0.17
N ASN A 433 -7.89 2.25 1.30
CA ASN A 433 -7.63 3.64 1.68
C ASN A 433 -6.14 3.88 1.52
N TRP A 434 -5.75 4.73 0.58
CA TRP A 434 -4.36 4.98 0.27
C TRP A 434 -4.10 6.39 -0.27
N HIS A 435 -2.83 6.75 -0.48
CA HIS A 435 -2.46 7.97 -1.17
C HIS A 435 -1.65 7.63 -2.42
N PHE A 436 -2.01 8.26 -3.56
CA PHE A 436 -1.25 8.16 -4.80
C PHE A 436 -1.58 9.36 -5.74
N THR A 437 -0.72 9.88 -6.66
CA THR A 437 0.60 9.34 -6.99
C THR A 437 1.62 9.83 -5.97
N ASP A 438 2.20 8.92 -5.23
CA ASP A 438 3.31 9.22 -4.31
C ASP A 438 4.64 9.03 -5.05
N ARG A 439 5.35 10.14 -5.32
CA ARG A 439 6.67 10.07 -5.97
C ARG A 439 7.76 9.44 -5.09
N TYR A 440 7.47 9.22 -3.80
CA TYR A 440 8.37 8.56 -2.85
C TYR A 440 8.04 7.08 -2.63
N TYR A 441 6.97 6.59 -3.27
CA TYR A 441 6.51 5.20 -3.17
C TYR A 441 7.64 4.20 -3.45
N HIS A 442 7.90 3.32 -2.49
CA HIS A 442 8.97 2.32 -2.52
C HIS A 442 10.39 2.89 -2.62
N THR A 443 10.59 4.19 -2.34
CA THR A 443 11.90 4.83 -2.51
C THR A 443 12.64 5.01 -1.17
N ASN A 444 13.93 5.38 -1.29
CA ASN A 444 14.72 5.84 -0.15
C ASN A 444 14.24 7.17 0.46
N LEU A 445 13.28 7.84 -0.18
CA LEU A 445 12.68 9.10 0.30
C LEU A 445 11.40 8.89 1.10
N ASP A 446 10.86 7.66 1.15
CA ASP A 446 9.75 7.32 2.06
C ASP A 446 10.27 7.22 3.50
N THR A 447 10.42 8.39 4.10
CA THR A 447 10.94 8.60 5.44
C THR A 447 9.92 9.32 6.33
N LEU A 448 10.23 9.44 7.62
CA LEU A 448 9.36 10.13 8.58
C LEU A 448 8.96 11.55 8.13
N ASP A 449 9.86 12.24 7.42
CA ASP A 449 9.60 13.60 6.91
C ASP A 449 8.54 13.64 5.80
N ALA A 450 8.23 12.51 5.18
CA ALA A 450 7.22 12.39 4.14
C ALA A 450 5.83 12.03 4.68
N VAL A 451 5.66 11.96 6.01
CA VAL A 451 4.41 11.55 6.67
C VAL A 451 3.72 12.71 7.36
N SER A 452 2.40 12.75 7.26
CA SER A 452 1.50 13.77 7.81
C SER A 452 0.55 13.16 8.86
N ALA A 453 0.67 13.61 10.09
CA ALA A 453 -0.26 13.22 11.16
C ALA A 453 -1.73 13.61 10.88
N PRO A 454 -2.04 14.80 10.31
CA PRO A 454 -3.40 15.13 9.90
C PRO A 454 -4.01 14.18 8.87
N GLU A 455 -3.25 13.73 7.87
CA GLU A 455 -3.74 12.76 6.87
C GLU A 455 -4.14 11.44 7.53
N MET A 456 -3.28 10.90 8.39
CA MET A 456 -3.60 9.69 9.17
C MET A 456 -4.84 9.88 10.05
N GLN A 457 -5.02 11.05 10.66
CA GLN A 457 -6.21 11.34 11.46
C GLN A 457 -7.48 11.35 10.60
N HIS A 458 -7.42 11.95 9.42
CA HIS A 458 -8.55 11.96 8.48
C HIS A 458 -8.98 10.54 8.14
N VAL A 459 -8.01 9.70 7.76
CA VAL A 459 -8.30 8.30 7.40
C VAL A 459 -8.79 7.50 8.61
N ALA A 460 -8.19 7.64 9.80
CA ALA A 460 -8.65 6.95 11.00
C ALA A 460 -10.11 7.27 11.34
N ILE A 461 -10.54 8.54 11.19
CA ILE A 461 -11.92 8.98 11.42
C ILE A 461 -12.87 8.32 10.42
N ILE A 462 -12.54 8.33 9.14
CA ILE A 462 -13.47 7.82 8.11
C ILE A 462 -13.60 6.30 8.15
N VAL A 463 -12.48 5.56 8.33
CA VAL A 463 -12.53 4.10 8.43
C VAL A 463 -13.21 3.65 9.72
N GLY A 464 -12.92 4.33 10.84
CA GLY A 464 -13.59 4.08 12.12
C GLY A 464 -15.10 4.34 12.05
N THR A 465 -15.52 5.44 11.41
CA THR A 465 -16.92 5.78 11.21
C THR A 465 -17.63 4.72 10.37
N THR A 466 -17.06 4.36 9.23
CA THR A 466 -17.65 3.35 8.33
C THR A 466 -17.73 1.99 9.02
N ALA A 467 -16.67 1.55 9.67
CA ALA A 467 -16.62 0.25 10.34
C ALA A 467 -17.63 0.16 11.49
N LEU A 468 -17.66 1.14 12.38
CA LEU A 468 -18.58 1.13 13.52
C LEU A 468 -20.03 1.32 13.09
N PHE A 469 -20.28 2.12 12.05
CA PHE A 469 -21.63 2.24 11.47
C PHE A 469 -22.10 0.89 10.92
N LEU A 470 -21.34 0.24 10.05
CA LEU A 470 -21.70 -1.07 9.48
C LEU A 470 -21.83 -2.16 10.56
N ALA A 471 -20.98 -2.12 11.59
CA ALA A 471 -21.08 -3.04 12.70
C ALA A 471 -22.35 -2.82 13.56
N SER A 472 -22.91 -1.62 13.55
CA SER A 472 -24.11 -1.23 14.34
C SER A 472 -25.39 -1.13 13.52
N ALA A 473 -25.30 -1.19 12.17
CA ALA A 473 -26.41 -0.94 11.27
C ALA A 473 -27.55 -1.96 11.42
N ASP A 474 -28.78 -1.46 11.38
CA ASP A 474 -30.03 -2.18 11.44
C ASP A 474 -30.95 -1.86 10.23
N LYS A 475 -32.22 -2.31 10.28
CA LYS A 475 -33.19 -2.08 9.21
C LYS A 475 -33.48 -0.60 8.91
N THR A 476 -33.37 0.27 9.92
CA THR A 476 -33.56 1.71 9.76
C THR A 476 -32.41 2.33 9.00
N ASP A 477 -31.20 1.89 9.33
CA ASP A 477 -29.98 2.31 8.64
C ASP A 477 -29.94 1.77 7.20
N ALA A 478 -30.45 0.55 6.96
CA ALA A 478 -30.57 -0.02 5.62
C ALA A 478 -31.46 0.85 4.71
N ALA A 479 -32.57 1.40 5.23
CA ALA A 479 -33.43 2.31 4.48
C ALA A 479 -32.70 3.62 4.13
N ALA A 480 -31.91 4.19 5.06
CA ALA A 480 -31.11 5.38 4.81
C ALA A 480 -29.97 5.11 3.81
N MET A 481 -29.33 3.94 3.89
CA MET A 481 -28.34 3.51 2.89
C MET A 481 -28.95 3.30 1.51
N THR A 482 -30.18 2.77 1.41
CA THR A 482 -30.88 2.65 0.12
C THR A 482 -31.06 4.02 -0.52
N GLN A 483 -31.49 5.03 0.24
CA GLN A 483 -31.64 6.39 -0.28
C GLN A 483 -30.29 6.97 -0.74
N LEU A 484 -29.19 6.70 -0.01
CA LEU A 484 -27.85 7.11 -0.39
C LEU A 484 -27.42 6.45 -1.71
N MET A 485 -27.67 5.14 -1.89
CA MET A 485 -27.37 4.41 -3.13
C MET A 485 -28.15 4.95 -4.33
N GLU A 486 -29.45 5.25 -4.17
CA GLU A 486 -30.26 5.82 -5.25
C GLU A 486 -29.77 7.22 -5.65
N THR A 487 -29.44 8.07 -4.68
CA THR A 487 -28.84 9.38 -4.95
C THR A 487 -27.50 9.25 -5.71
N ALA A 488 -26.68 8.27 -5.30
CA ALA A 488 -25.41 7.97 -5.97
C ALA A 488 -25.63 7.49 -7.41
N ARG A 489 -26.59 6.59 -7.61
CA ARG A 489 -27.01 6.09 -8.93
C ARG A 489 -27.42 7.22 -9.86
N GLU A 490 -28.30 8.11 -9.41
CA GLU A 490 -28.75 9.26 -10.21
C GLU A 490 -27.57 10.14 -10.65
N ALA A 491 -26.70 10.49 -9.70
CA ALA A 491 -25.50 11.30 -9.98
C ALA A 491 -24.54 10.60 -10.96
N ARG A 492 -24.33 9.30 -10.77
CA ARG A 492 -23.47 8.50 -11.69
C ARG A 492 -24.07 8.46 -13.09
N LEU A 493 -25.34 8.11 -13.23
CA LEU A 493 -25.99 8.02 -14.54
C LEU A 493 -26.06 9.38 -15.24
N ALA A 494 -26.25 10.49 -14.50
CA ALA A 494 -26.17 11.83 -15.07
C ALA A 494 -24.75 12.13 -15.61
N THR A 495 -23.72 11.75 -14.88
CA THR A 495 -22.32 11.89 -15.31
C THR A 495 -22.04 11.05 -16.56
N GLU A 496 -22.46 9.80 -16.59
CA GLU A 496 -22.26 8.91 -17.74
C GLU A 496 -22.99 9.41 -18.98
N ARG A 497 -24.22 9.90 -18.85
CA ARG A 497 -24.96 10.54 -19.97
C ARG A 497 -24.24 11.80 -20.48
N LYS A 498 -23.74 12.65 -19.58
CA LYS A 498 -22.94 13.83 -19.95
C LYS A 498 -21.67 13.44 -20.71
N ASN A 499 -21.03 12.35 -20.34
CA ASN A 499 -19.85 11.80 -20.99
C ASN A 499 -20.19 10.92 -22.21
N GLN A 500 -21.45 10.92 -22.67
CA GLN A 500 -21.91 10.17 -23.84
C GLN A 500 -21.59 8.66 -23.78
N ALA A 501 -21.74 8.08 -22.59
CA ALA A 501 -21.53 6.65 -22.40
C ALA A 501 -22.47 5.82 -23.29
N SER A 502 -21.99 4.67 -23.77
CA SER A 502 -22.80 3.73 -24.54
C SER A 502 -23.96 3.17 -23.70
N PRO A 503 -25.02 2.69 -24.35
CA PRO A 503 -26.13 2.00 -23.63
C PRO A 503 -25.65 0.86 -22.74
N GLU A 504 -24.63 0.11 -23.19
CA GLU A 504 -24.02 -1.00 -22.44
C GLU A 504 -23.43 -0.51 -21.10
N ILE A 505 -22.72 0.60 -21.10
CA ILE A 505 -22.12 1.16 -19.87
C ILE A 505 -23.23 1.65 -18.92
N ILE A 506 -24.26 2.29 -19.45
CA ILE A 506 -25.42 2.74 -18.66
C ILE A 506 -26.14 1.54 -18.02
N GLU A 507 -26.33 0.46 -18.78
CA GLU A 507 -26.93 -0.77 -18.27
C GLU A 507 -26.07 -1.45 -17.19
N ALA A 508 -24.75 -1.51 -17.40
CA ALA A 508 -23.82 -2.03 -16.41
C ALA A 508 -23.88 -1.28 -15.08
N TRP A 509 -23.97 0.07 -15.11
CA TRP A 509 -24.14 0.87 -13.91
C TRP A 509 -25.51 0.65 -13.25
N ASN A 510 -26.59 0.54 -14.01
CA ASN A 510 -27.90 0.22 -13.46
C ASN A 510 -27.89 -1.11 -12.71
N LYS A 511 -27.37 -2.16 -13.37
CA LYS A 511 -27.21 -3.48 -12.75
C LYS A 511 -26.37 -3.44 -11.48
N TRP A 512 -25.23 -2.71 -11.52
CA TRP A 512 -24.35 -2.58 -10.37
C TRP A 512 -25.09 -1.94 -9.17
N TYR A 513 -25.87 -0.89 -9.40
CA TYR A 513 -26.65 -0.25 -8.33
C TYR A 513 -27.82 -1.11 -7.84
N ASP A 514 -28.47 -1.87 -8.71
CA ASP A 514 -29.49 -2.84 -8.30
C ASP A 514 -28.90 -3.89 -7.34
N GLU A 515 -27.71 -4.40 -7.66
CA GLU A 515 -26.96 -5.32 -6.79
C GLU A 515 -26.51 -4.63 -5.49
N ALA A 516 -26.07 -3.37 -5.54
CA ALA A 516 -25.65 -2.60 -4.37
C ALA A 516 -26.81 -2.42 -3.39
N VAL A 517 -28.01 -2.06 -3.88
CA VAL A 517 -29.23 -1.98 -3.05
C VAL A 517 -29.61 -3.35 -2.50
N ALA A 518 -29.56 -4.41 -3.32
CA ALA A 518 -29.87 -5.77 -2.87
C ALA A 518 -28.91 -6.25 -1.76
N SER A 519 -27.67 -5.82 -1.79
CA SER A 519 -26.65 -6.18 -0.77
C SER A 519 -27.00 -5.66 0.63
N LEU A 520 -27.89 -4.66 0.75
CA LEU A 520 -28.37 -4.10 2.02
C LEU A 520 -29.34 -5.04 2.77
N SER A 521 -29.84 -6.09 2.11
CA SER A 521 -30.75 -7.06 2.74
C SER A 521 -30.17 -7.72 3.99
N ARG A 522 -28.84 -7.79 4.11
CA ARG A 522 -28.16 -8.33 5.29
C ARG A 522 -28.39 -7.51 6.57
N PHE A 523 -28.76 -6.23 6.47
CA PHE A 523 -29.06 -5.35 7.61
C PHE A 523 -30.55 -5.34 7.97
N GLN A 524 -31.37 -6.06 7.22
CA GLN A 524 -32.83 -6.11 7.43
C GLN A 524 -33.27 -7.24 8.38
N LYS A 525 -32.33 -8.05 8.86
CA LYS A 525 -32.59 -9.18 9.75
C LYS A 525 -32.76 -8.76 11.20
#